data_a74f79ddf958092430362456c7a6d6d3
#
_entry.id   a74f79ddf958092430362456c7a6d6d3
#
_cell.length_a   1.000
_cell.length_b   1.000
_cell.length_c   1.000
_cell.angle_alpha   90.00
_cell.angle_beta   90.00
_cell.angle_gamma   90.00
#
_symmetry.space_group_name_H-M   'P 1'
#
loop_
_entity.id
_entity.type
_entity.pdbx_description
1 polymer ?
#
loop_
_entity_poly.entity_id
_entity_poly.type
_entity_poly.pdbx_seq_one_letter_code
_entity_poly.pdbx_strand_id
1 'polypeptide(L)'
;IDIHSHVNFKAFDEDRDLVLQRALDNDTWVINVGTQIDTSRKAVEIAHQYEEGVYAIIGLHPIHTGASFHDEKELGEGGVEFTSRGEIFDKEKYLELLRDSKVVGVGECGLDYYRCDTESIEKQKKAFIAQIEIANEVGKPLMLHIRNNPENKELNAYYDALDILKEHAK
;
A
#
# COMPACT_ATOMS: atom_id res chain seq x y z
N ILE A 1 14.73 9.60 6.72
CA ILE A 1 13.41 9.43 6.11
C ILE A 1 12.82 8.12 6.58
N ASP A 2 11.59 8.16 7.11
CA ASP A 2 10.74 7.00 7.27
C ASP A 2 9.95 6.80 5.97
N ILE A 3 10.26 5.75 5.21
CA ILE A 3 9.68 5.52 3.88
C ILE A 3 8.38 4.74 3.93
N HIS A 4 7.97 4.20 5.09
CA HIS A 4 6.77 3.36 5.20
C HIS A 4 6.06 3.58 6.53
N SER A 5 5.16 4.54 6.55
CA SER A 5 4.34 4.86 7.71
C SER A 5 2.84 4.84 7.35
N HIS A 6 2.01 4.63 8.35
CA HIS A 6 0.55 4.63 8.21
C HIS A 6 -0.13 5.65 9.14
N VAL A 7 0.50 6.80 9.35
CA VAL A 7 -0.08 7.87 10.18
C VAL A 7 -1.37 8.46 9.57
N ASN A 8 -1.62 8.15 8.29
CA ASN A 8 -2.89 8.43 7.60
C ASN A 8 -4.07 7.56 8.07
N PHE A 9 -3.84 6.49 8.84
CA PHE A 9 -4.89 5.61 9.33
C PHE A 9 -5.65 6.21 10.52
N LYS A 10 -6.88 5.72 10.71
CA LYS A 10 -7.80 6.17 11.75
C LYS A 10 -7.23 6.02 13.18
N ALA A 11 -6.33 5.05 13.38
CA ALA A 11 -5.67 4.84 14.66
C ALA A 11 -4.90 6.09 15.17
N PHE A 12 -4.51 6.98 14.25
CA PHE A 12 -3.78 8.22 14.54
C PHE A 12 -4.65 9.48 14.50
N ASP A 13 -5.99 9.36 14.41
CA ASP A 13 -6.86 10.54 14.26
C ASP A 13 -6.72 11.55 15.42
N GLU A 14 -6.42 11.07 16.63
CA GLU A 14 -6.32 11.92 17.83
C GLU A 14 -4.98 12.64 17.97
N ASP A 15 -3.87 12.04 17.46
CA ASP A 15 -2.51 12.54 17.73
C ASP A 15 -1.63 12.64 16.46
N ARG A 16 -2.21 12.46 15.28
CA ARG A 16 -1.51 12.47 13.97
C ARG A 16 -0.55 13.64 13.82
N ASP A 17 -1.03 14.84 14.09
CA ASP A 17 -0.23 16.05 13.91
C ASP A 17 0.95 16.10 14.88
N LEU A 18 0.76 15.61 16.11
CA LEU A 18 1.84 15.52 17.09
C LEU A 18 2.89 14.48 16.67
N VAL A 19 2.47 13.34 16.11
CA VAL A 19 3.38 12.31 15.61
C VAL A 19 4.22 12.82 14.44
N LEU A 20 3.57 13.46 13.45
CA LEU A 20 4.26 14.03 12.30
C LEU A 20 5.19 15.18 12.68
N GLN A 21 4.73 16.11 13.53
CA GLN A 21 5.56 17.22 13.99
C GLN A 21 6.80 16.71 14.75
N ARG A 22 6.64 15.71 15.63
CA ARG A 22 7.75 15.10 16.35
C ARG A 22 8.77 14.47 15.41
N ALA A 23 8.33 13.84 14.32
CA ALA A 23 9.23 13.28 13.31
C ALA A 23 10.03 14.39 12.62
N LEU A 24 9.35 15.45 12.18
CA LEU A 24 9.97 16.61 11.51
C LEU A 24 10.95 17.35 12.43
N ASP A 25 10.60 17.55 13.71
CA ASP A 25 11.47 18.17 14.71
C ASP A 25 12.76 17.37 14.98
N ASN A 26 12.75 16.07 14.61
CA ASN A 26 13.91 15.19 14.66
C ASN A 26 14.52 14.91 13.26
N ASP A 27 14.39 15.86 12.34
CA ASP A 27 14.94 15.78 10.97
C ASP A 27 14.52 14.49 10.21
N THR A 28 13.35 13.94 10.54
CA THR A 28 12.84 12.73 9.89
C THR A 28 11.65 13.05 9.01
N TRP A 29 11.85 12.98 7.70
CA TRP A 29 10.77 13.04 6.72
C TRP A 29 9.94 11.77 6.75
N VAL A 30 8.65 11.88 6.47
CA VAL A 30 7.69 10.78 6.58
C VAL A 30 6.96 10.58 5.26
N ILE A 31 6.87 9.33 4.82
CA ILE A 31 6.03 8.94 3.70
C ILE A 31 4.87 8.10 4.23
N ASN A 32 3.66 8.66 4.16
CA ASN A 32 2.44 7.95 4.50
C ASN A 32 2.00 7.06 3.35
N VAL A 33 1.72 5.80 3.63
CA VAL A 33 1.38 4.79 2.62
C VAL A 33 -0.11 4.47 2.66
N GLY A 34 -0.78 4.63 1.51
CA GLY A 34 -2.15 4.20 1.31
C GLY A 34 -2.22 2.70 1.00
N THR A 35 -3.33 2.08 1.35
CA THR A 35 -3.59 0.65 1.09
C THR A 35 -4.87 0.39 0.30
N GLN A 36 -5.70 1.43 0.14
CA GLN A 36 -6.92 1.50 -0.67
C GLN A 36 -7.08 2.94 -1.16
N ILE A 37 -8.04 3.18 -2.03
CA ILE A 37 -8.26 4.53 -2.59
C ILE A 37 -8.55 5.59 -1.51
N ASP A 38 -9.32 5.24 -0.48
CA ASP A 38 -9.68 6.16 0.59
C ASP A 38 -8.47 6.52 1.45
N THR A 39 -7.67 5.53 1.86
CA THR A 39 -6.45 5.75 2.65
C THR A 39 -5.36 6.43 1.83
N SER A 40 -5.32 6.18 0.51
CA SER A 40 -4.44 6.87 -0.43
C SER A 40 -4.78 8.36 -0.53
N ARG A 41 -6.06 8.71 -0.71
CA ARG A 41 -6.51 10.12 -0.68
C ARG A 41 -6.16 10.79 0.64
N LYS A 42 -6.42 10.10 1.76
CA LYS A 42 -6.08 10.63 3.08
C LYS A 42 -4.60 10.91 3.26
N ALA A 43 -3.73 10.03 2.76
CA ALA A 43 -2.28 10.24 2.78
C ALA A 43 -1.88 11.51 2.00
N VAL A 44 -2.47 11.74 0.83
CA VAL A 44 -2.24 12.96 0.02
C VAL A 44 -2.76 14.21 0.73
N GLU A 45 -3.98 14.18 1.27
CA GLU A 45 -4.56 15.29 2.04
C GLU A 45 -3.68 15.71 3.22
N ILE A 46 -3.15 14.73 3.96
CA ILE A 46 -2.25 15.00 5.09
C ILE A 46 -0.94 15.61 4.59
N ALA A 47 -0.35 15.06 3.51
CA ALA A 47 0.89 15.57 2.97
C ALA A 47 0.80 17.05 2.54
N HIS A 48 -0.36 17.51 2.08
CA HIS A 48 -0.61 18.91 1.73
C HIS A 48 -0.74 19.86 2.93
N GLN A 49 -0.89 19.35 4.14
CA GLN A 49 -0.89 20.18 5.36
C GLN A 49 0.53 20.64 5.75
N TYR A 50 1.55 20.04 5.15
CA TYR A 50 2.96 20.33 5.40
C TYR A 50 3.61 20.87 4.11
N GLU A 51 4.36 21.96 4.21
CA GLU A 51 5.08 22.53 3.08
C GLU A 51 6.12 21.52 2.56
N GLU A 52 6.88 20.89 3.48
CA GLU A 52 7.94 19.94 3.20
C GLU A 52 7.97 18.82 4.25
N GLY A 53 8.64 17.70 3.94
CA GLY A 53 8.94 16.63 4.88
C GLY A 53 7.83 15.58 5.03
N VAL A 54 6.62 15.80 4.49
CA VAL A 54 5.54 14.81 4.50
C VAL A 54 5.07 14.55 3.07
N TYR A 55 5.06 13.27 2.69
CA TYR A 55 4.74 12.79 1.34
C TYR A 55 3.80 11.58 1.41
N ALA A 56 3.35 11.11 0.25
CA ALA A 56 2.46 9.96 0.12
C ALA A 56 2.99 8.94 -0.90
N ILE A 57 2.75 7.67 -0.63
CA ILE A 57 2.74 6.57 -1.59
C ILE A 57 1.31 6.06 -1.64
N ILE A 58 0.80 5.80 -2.84
CA ILE A 58 -0.60 5.44 -3.04
C ILE A 58 -0.73 4.16 -3.85
N GLY A 59 -1.65 3.28 -3.42
CA GLY A 59 -1.87 2.00 -4.08
C GLY A 59 -2.96 1.18 -3.44
N LEU A 60 -3.16 -0.02 -4.00
CA LEU A 60 -4.06 -1.04 -3.49
C LEU A 60 -3.24 -2.21 -2.96
N HIS A 61 -3.26 -2.38 -1.64
CA HIS A 61 -2.60 -3.49 -0.97
C HIS A 61 -3.27 -4.83 -1.36
N PRO A 62 -2.50 -5.91 -1.56
CA PRO A 62 -3.04 -7.20 -2.03
C PRO A 62 -4.17 -7.76 -1.15
N ILE A 63 -4.13 -7.59 0.17
CA ILE A 63 -5.20 -8.08 1.06
C ILE A 63 -6.54 -7.38 0.83
N HIS A 64 -6.56 -6.21 0.22
CA HIS A 64 -7.76 -5.43 -0.05
C HIS A 64 -8.36 -5.66 -1.44
N THR A 65 -7.77 -6.55 -2.27
CA THR A 65 -8.32 -6.93 -3.59
C THR A 65 -9.57 -7.82 -3.49
N GLY A 66 -9.88 -8.34 -2.31
CA GLY A 66 -11.07 -9.11 -1.98
C GLY A 66 -11.59 -8.78 -0.59
N ALA A 67 -12.83 -9.19 -0.30
CA ALA A 67 -13.34 -9.15 1.05
C ALA A 67 -12.71 -10.31 1.85
N SER A 68 -11.96 -10.01 2.89
CA SER A 68 -11.30 -10.98 3.76
C SER A 68 -11.31 -10.54 5.22
N PHE A 69 -11.37 -11.49 6.13
CA PHE A 69 -11.28 -11.24 7.56
C PHE A 69 -9.83 -11.32 8.02
N HIS A 70 -9.42 -10.33 8.80
CA HIS A 70 -8.07 -10.20 9.36
C HIS A 70 -8.15 -10.21 10.87
N ASP A 71 -7.47 -11.16 11.51
CA ASP A 71 -7.42 -11.33 12.96
C ASP A 71 -6.10 -10.84 13.58
N GLU A 72 -6.05 -10.78 14.91
CA GLU A 72 -4.84 -10.37 15.64
C GLU A 72 -3.63 -11.26 15.32
N LYS A 73 -3.83 -12.54 15.03
CA LYS A 73 -2.73 -13.47 14.68
C LYS A 73 -2.05 -13.06 13.36
N GLU A 74 -2.80 -12.51 12.44
CA GLU A 74 -2.29 -11.98 11.17
C GLU A 74 -1.69 -10.60 11.32
N LEU A 75 -2.35 -9.73 12.10
CA LEU A 75 -1.99 -8.33 12.27
C LEU A 75 -0.85 -8.11 13.28
N GLY A 76 -0.61 -9.10 14.15
CA GLY A 76 0.34 -9.00 15.25
C GLY A 76 -0.32 -8.58 16.56
N GLU A 77 0.44 -8.63 17.66
CA GLU A 77 -0.02 -8.30 19.00
C GLU A 77 -0.59 -6.88 19.09
N GLY A 78 -1.84 -6.76 19.54
CA GLY A 78 -2.58 -5.49 19.62
C GLY A 78 -3.29 -5.08 18.33
N GLY A 79 -3.24 -5.90 17.27
CA GLY A 79 -3.97 -5.66 16.04
C GLY A 79 -5.48 -5.75 16.23
N VAL A 80 -6.24 -4.78 15.73
CA VAL A 80 -7.70 -4.78 15.79
C VAL A 80 -8.28 -5.55 14.61
N GLU A 81 -9.03 -6.61 14.88
CA GLU A 81 -9.69 -7.43 13.87
C GLU A 81 -10.61 -6.59 12.97
N PHE A 82 -10.55 -6.83 11.66
CA PHE A 82 -11.42 -6.18 10.70
C PHE A 82 -11.71 -7.06 9.47
N THR A 83 -12.77 -6.71 8.75
CA THR A 83 -13.06 -7.32 7.43
C THR A 83 -12.77 -6.29 6.33
N SER A 84 -11.90 -6.64 5.40
CA SER A 84 -11.65 -5.87 4.20
C SER A 84 -12.92 -5.81 3.33
N ARG A 85 -13.23 -4.63 2.78
CA ARG A 85 -14.41 -4.44 1.90
C ARG A 85 -14.22 -5.08 0.52
N GLY A 86 -12.98 -5.32 0.13
CA GLY A 86 -12.61 -5.62 -1.25
C GLY A 86 -12.67 -4.36 -2.14
N GLU A 87 -11.66 -4.19 -2.96
CA GLU A 87 -11.58 -3.10 -3.94
C GLU A 87 -11.10 -3.65 -5.28
N ILE A 88 -11.75 -3.24 -6.36
CA ILE A 88 -11.23 -3.46 -7.71
C ILE A 88 -10.39 -2.24 -8.05
N PHE A 89 -9.11 -2.49 -8.46
CA PHE A 89 -8.20 -1.41 -8.80
C PHE A 89 -8.72 -0.59 -9.99
N ASP A 90 -9.00 0.68 -9.75
CA ASP A 90 -9.50 1.65 -10.74
C ASP A 90 -8.33 2.52 -11.22
N LYS A 91 -7.75 2.15 -12.34
CA LYS A 91 -6.57 2.81 -12.92
C LYS A 91 -6.73 4.34 -13.03
N GLU A 92 -7.89 4.82 -13.43
CA GLU A 92 -8.11 6.26 -13.66
C GLU A 92 -8.08 7.05 -12.35
N LYS A 93 -8.73 6.53 -11.30
CA LYS A 93 -8.72 7.18 -9.99
C LYS A 93 -7.32 7.24 -9.36
N TYR A 94 -6.54 6.18 -9.50
CA TYR A 94 -5.16 6.18 -8.99
C TYR A 94 -4.25 7.06 -9.83
N LEU A 95 -4.39 7.10 -11.15
CA LEU A 95 -3.63 8.00 -12.02
C LEU A 95 -3.89 9.48 -11.71
N GLU A 96 -5.14 9.84 -11.37
CA GLU A 96 -5.46 11.20 -10.94
C GLU A 96 -4.65 11.60 -9.70
N LEU A 97 -4.62 10.74 -8.68
CA LEU A 97 -3.84 10.99 -7.46
C LEU A 97 -2.32 10.97 -7.72
N LEU A 98 -1.84 10.11 -8.62
CA LEU A 98 -0.41 9.99 -8.94
C LEU A 98 0.18 11.25 -9.59
N ARG A 99 -0.64 12.12 -10.16
CA ARG A 99 -0.19 13.42 -10.71
C ARG A 99 0.09 14.45 -9.64
N ASP A 100 -0.34 14.19 -8.40
CA ASP A 100 -0.08 15.10 -7.28
C ASP A 100 1.41 15.15 -6.95
N SER A 101 1.92 16.34 -6.65
CA SER A 101 3.34 16.59 -6.35
C SER A 101 3.79 15.98 -5.02
N LYS A 102 2.86 15.74 -4.10
CA LYS A 102 3.14 15.09 -2.82
C LYS A 102 3.23 13.56 -2.92
N VAL A 103 2.79 12.98 -4.04
CA VAL A 103 2.85 11.55 -4.25
C VAL A 103 4.19 11.17 -4.86
N VAL A 104 4.96 10.34 -4.17
CA VAL A 104 6.34 9.98 -4.53
C VAL A 104 6.50 8.54 -5.03
N GLY A 105 5.46 7.70 -4.96
CA GLY A 105 5.53 6.31 -5.41
C GLY A 105 4.17 5.65 -5.55
N VAL A 106 4.16 4.44 -6.12
CA VAL A 106 3.00 3.56 -6.25
C VAL A 106 3.12 2.40 -5.26
N GLY A 107 2.12 2.21 -4.43
CA GLY A 107 2.09 1.16 -3.40
C GLY A 107 1.20 1.57 -2.20
N GLU A 108 1.09 0.76 -1.24
CA GLU A 108 1.68 -0.56 -1.07
C GLU A 108 1.00 -1.56 -2.00
N CYS A 109 1.74 -2.27 -2.84
CA CYS A 109 1.20 -3.19 -3.84
C CYS A 109 2.01 -4.48 -3.90
N GLY A 110 1.46 -5.53 -4.48
CA GLY A 110 2.17 -6.81 -4.61
C GLY A 110 1.30 -8.02 -4.36
N LEU A 111 1.84 -9.02 -3.65
CA LEU A 111 1.22 -10.32 -3.43
C LEU A 111 1.28 -10.73 -1.95
N ASP A 112 0.14 -11.08 -1.38
CA ASP A 112 0.03 -11.67 -0.04
C ASP A 112 -0.67 -13.03 -0.11
N TYR A 113 0.10 -14.09 0.09
CA TYR A 113 -0.38 -15.46 0.04
C TYR A 113 -0.63 -16.08 1.42
N TYR A 114 -0.58 -15.26 2.47
CA TYR A 114 -0.70 -15.75 3.85
C TYR A 114 -2.00 -16.52 4.09
N ARG A 115 -3.13 -15.98 3.63
CA ARG A 115 -4.46 -16.61 3.71
C ARG A 115 -5.22 -16.34 2.41
N CYS A 116 -4.87 -17.03 1.34
CA CYS A 116 -5.49 -16.82 0.05
C CYS A 116 -5.92 -18.15 -0.59
N ASP A 117 -6.98 -18.09 -1.37
CA ASP A 117 -7.37 -19.11 -2.32
C ASP A 117 -6.93 -18.71 -3.74
N THR A 118 -7.18 -19.57 -4.70
CA THR A 118 -6.80 -19.34 -6.10
C THR A 118 -7.45 -18.08 -6.69
N GLU A 119 -8.71 -17.80 -6.33
CA GLU A 119 -9.43 -16.61 -6.82
C GLU A 119 -8.79 -15.32 -6.28
N SER A 120 -8.42 -15.31 -4.99
CA SER A 120 -7.72 -14.20 -4.36
C SER A 120 -6.36 -13.94 -5.00
N ILE A 121 -5.58 -15.00 -5.27
CA ILE A 121 -4.28 -14.89 -5.96
C ILE A 121 -4.43 -14.20 -7.32
N GLU A 122 -5.40 -14.60 -8.12
CA GLU A 122 -5.63 -14.01 -9.44
C GLU A 122 -6.04 -12.54 -9.37
N LYS A 123 -6.85 -12.16 -8.38
CA LYS A 123 -7.22 -10.76 -8.14
C LYS A 123 -6.01 -9.92 -7.75
N GLN A 124 -5.16 -10.43 -6.85
CA GLN A 124 -3.92 -9.78 -6.42
C GLN A 124 -2.97 -9.58 -7.61
N LYS A 125 -2.73 -10.62 -8.43
CA LYS A 125 -1.88 -10.53 -9.62
C LYS A 125 -2.37 -9.46 -10.60
N LYS A 126 -3.68 -9.44 -10.88
CA LYS A 126 -4.27 -8.41 -11.77
C LYS A 126 -4.08 -6.99 -11.23
N ALA A 127 -4.34 -6.78 -9.93
CA ALA A 127 -4.15 -5.47 -9.31
C ALA A 127 -2.68 -5.06 -9.28
N PHE A 128 -1.76 -6.00 -9.05
CA PHE A 128 -0.33 -5.75 -9.04
C PHE A 128 0.18 -5.33 -10.42
N ILE A 129 -0.18 -6.08 -11.48
CA ILE A 129 0.18 -5.75 -12.87
C ILE A 129 -0.32 -4.33 -13.23
N ALA A 130 -1.58 -4.02 -12.92
CA ALA A 130 -2.14 -2.71 -13.21
C ALA A 130 -1.39 -1.58 -12.48
N GLN A 131 -0.91 -1.82 -11.26
CA GLN A 131 -0.11 -0.86 -10.50
C GLN A 131 1.31 -0.70 -11.05
N ILE A 132 1.93 -1.76 -11.55
CA ILE A 132 3.21 -1.68 -12.26
C ILE A 132 3.05 -0.83 -13.54
N GLU A 133 1.98 -1.07 -14.31
CA GLU A 133 1.71 -0.31 -15.53
C GLU A 133 1.58 1.19 -15.27
N ILE A 134 0.82 1.60 -14.25
CA ILE A 134 0.70 3.02 -13.92
C ILE A 134 2.00 3.62 -13.35
N ALA A 135 2.78 2.83 -12.60
CA ALA A 135 4.09 3.26 -12.12
C ALA A 135 5.03 3.55 -13.29
N ASN A 136 5.07 2.67 -14.31
CA ASN A 136 5.81 2.89 -15.55
C ASN A 136 5.32 4.15 -16.31
N GLU A 137 3.99 4.36 -16.36
CA GLU A 137 3.39 5.49 -17.07
C GLU A 137 3.79 6.83 -16.46
N VAL A 138 3.84 6.91 -15.12
CA VAL A 138 4.17 8.16 -14.42
C VAL A 138 5.65 8.27 -14.02
N GLY A 139 6.46 7.23 -14.24
CA GLY A 139 7.88 7.20 -13.89
C GLY A 139 8.14 7.24 -12.39
N LYS A 140 7.27 6.61 -11.57
CA LYS A 140 7.42 6.57 -10.10
C LYS A 140 7.81 5.17 -9.62
N PRO A 141 8.59 5.06 -8.52
CA PRO A 141 8.98 3.77 -7.96
C PRO A 141 7.79 3.01 -7.36
N LEU A 142 7.97 1.68 -7.26
CA LEU A 142 7.04 0.78 -6.58
C LEU A 142 7.47 0.57 -5.13
N MET A 143 6.51 0.56 -4.22
CA MET A 143 6.66 0.01 -2.87
C MET A 143 5.94 -1.32 -2.79
N LEU A 144 6.69 -2.39 -2.53
CA LEU A 144 6.21 -3.76 -2.65
C LEU A 144 5.89 -4.39 -1.30
N HIS A 145 4.74 -5.04 -1.22
CA HIS A 145 4.36 -5.98 -0.18
C HIS A 145 4.38 -7.40 -0.74
N ILE A 146 5.25 -8.26 -0.24
CA ILE A 146 5.33 -9.66 -0.66
C ILE A 146 5.34 -10.58 0.56
N ARG A 147 4.34 -11.46 0.68
CA ARG A 147 4.21 -12.38 1.82
C ARG A 147 3.83 -13.78 1.35
N ASN A 148 4.59 -14.78 1.79
CA ASN A 148 4.31 -16.18 1.51
C ASN A 148 3.25 -16.78 2.45
N ASN A 149 2.62 -17.85 1.99
CA ASN A 149 1.86 -18.75 2.85
C ASN A 149 2.84 -19.62 3.68
N PRO A 150 2.79 -19.57 5.03
CA PRO A 150 3.70 -20.34 5.86
C PRO A 150 3.40 -21.83 5.83
N GLU A 151 2.16 -22.24 5.50
CA GLU A 151 1.70 -23.63 5.52
C GLU A 151 1.79 -24.28 4.14
N ASN A 152 1.74 -23.51 3.05
CA ASN A 152 1.83 -24.01 1.68
C ASN A 152 3.09 -23.52 0.98
N LYS A 153 4.14 -24.36 0.98
CA LYS A 153 5.44 -24.06 0.37
C LYS A 153 5.44 -24.15 -1.18
N GLU A 154 4.38 -24.68 -1.78
CA GLU A 154 4.23 -24.73 -3.24
C GLU A 154 3.84 -23.35 -3.81
N LEU A 155 3.19 -22.52 -2.99
CA LEU A 155 2.87 -21.13 -3.33
C LEU A 155 4.04 -20.23 -2.93
N ASN A 156 4.61 -19.52 -3.90
CA ASN A 156 5.72 -18.62 -3.66
C ASN A 156 5.46 -17.23 -4.24
N ALA A 157 4.95 -16.33 -3.37
CA ALA A 157 4.65 -14.95 -3.73
C ALA A 157 5.88 -14.17 -4.24
N TYR A 158 7.07 -14.50 -3.75
CA TYR A 158 8.31 -13.84 -4.20
C TYR A 158 8.67 -14.20 -5.64
N TYR A 159 8.57 -15.50 -6.00
CA TYR A 159 8.84 -15.90 -7.38
C TYR A 159 7.79 -15.38 -8.33
N ASP A 160 6.50 -15.47 -7.98
CA ASP A 160 5.43 -14.90 -8.78
C ASP A 160 5.58 -13.39 -8.98
N ALA A 161 5.91 -12.66 -7.92
CA ALA A 161 6.16 -11.23 -8.00
C ALA A 161 7.36 -10.90 -8.89
N LEU A 162 8.45 -11.67 -8.79
CA LEU A 162 9.64 -11.50 -9.62
C LEU A 162 9.35 -11.73 -11.10
N ASP A 163 8.56 -12.74 -11.41
CA ASP A 163 8.21 -13.04 -12.81
C ASP A 163 7.26 -11.99 -13.39
N ILE A 164 6.30 -11.50 -12.61
CA ILE A 164 5.45 -10.37 -13.00
C ILE A 164 6.29 -9.10 -13.22
N LEU A 165 7.24 -8.80 -12.33
CA LEU A 165 8.11 -7.64 -12.49
C LEU A 165 9.01 -7.72 -13.73
N LYS A 166 9.59 -8.90 -14.02
CA LYS A 166 10.39 -9.12 -15.24
C LYS A 166 9.60 -8.88 -16.53
N GLU A 167 8.32 -9.22 -16.52
CA GLU A 167 7.45 -9.10 -17.68
C GLU A 167 6.91 -7.66 -17.86
N HIS A 168 6.57 -6.99 -16.77
CA HIS A 168 5.79 -5.75 -16.81
C HIS A 168 6.55 -4.49 -16.36
N ALA A 169 7.60 -4.57 -15.54
CA ALA A 169 8.36 -3.40 -15.10
C ALA A 169 9.36 -2.90 -16.18
N LYS A 170 9.53 -1.57 -16.24
CA LYS A 170 10.42 -0.90 -17.20
C LYS A 170 11.52 -0.13 -16.49
#